data_ece177b5043186c485901e018a2dd1c9
#
_entry.id   ece177b5043186c485901e018a2dd1c9
#
_cell.length_a   1.000
_cell.length_b   1.000
_cell.length_c   1.000
_cell.angle_alpha   90.00
_cell.angle_beta   90.00
_cell.angle_gamma   90.00
#
_symmetry.space_group_name_H-M   'P 1'
#
loop_
_entity.id
_entity.type
_entity.pdbx_description
1 polymer ?
#
loop_
_entity_poly.entity_id
_entity_poly.type
_entity_poly.pdbx_seq_one_letter_code
_entity_poly.pdbx_strand_id
1 'polypeptide(L)'
;FQYNTLYHMTMRKSDKSKSRNSRYPFPPXXTTSPPIHRSVLQRVLQYTGQSSTTSPPIHRSEFYNESSNTQVAINEAYAAGLIGKNACGSGYDFDVFVMRGAGAYICGEETALIESLEGKQGKPRLKPPFPADIGVFGCPTTVANVETVAVAPAICRRGGAWFASFGRERNAGTKLFNISGHVNTPCTVEEEMSIPLRELIDRHAGGVRGGWDNLLGVIPGGSSTPIIPRSVCDDVMMDFDDLVRAESALGTAAVIVMDKSTDVVRAIARLVEFYKHESCGQCTPCREGVDWMDKMMWRFVRGDAANSEIDMIWELSKQIEGHTICALGDGLHGLLLGDRAAWPVQVRLLGDGLHGLYR
;
A
#
# COMPACT_ATOMS: atom_id res chain seq x y z
N PHE A 1 6.29 -6.46 6.51
CA PHE A 1 5.78 -6.87 5.19
C PHE A 1 4.27 -7.02 5.31
N GLN A 2 3.51 -6.10 4.68
CA GLN A 2 2.07 -6.26 4.53
C GLN A 2 1.82 -7.32 3.46
N TYR A 3 1.39 -8.49 3.89
CA TYR A 3 0.77 -9.42 2.96
C TYR A 3 -0.66 -8.92 2.71
N ASN A 4 -0.84 -8.16 1.65
CA ASN A 4 -2.18 -7.80 1.22
C ASN A 4 -2.86 -9.06 0.70
N THR A 5 -3.71 -9.66 1.52
CA THR A 5 -4.67 -10.62 1.01
C THR A 5 -5.73 -9.83 0.25
N LEU A 6 -5.54 -9.73 -1.05
CA LEU A 6 -6.51 -9.04 -1.89
C LEU A 6 -7.74 -9.92 -2.05
N TYR A 7 -8.86 -9.41 -1.60
CA TYR A 7 -10.17 -10.00 -1.84
C TYR A 7 -10.75 -9.36 -3.10
N HIS A 8 -11.04 -10.17 -4.08
CA HIS A 8 -11.62 -9.70 -5.34
C HIS A 8 -13.12 -10.00 -5.34
N MET A 9 -13.90 -8.97 -5.58
CA MET A 9 -15.33 -9.10 -5.84
C MET A 9 -15.52 -9.04 -7.35
N THR A 10 -15.90 -10.16 -7.95
CA THR A 10 -16.21 -10.21 -9.39
C THR A 10 -17.72 -10.17 -9.57
N MET A 11 -18.19 -9.12 -10.21
CA MET A 11 -19.57 -9.06 -10.64
C MET A 11 -19.71 -9.83 -11.97
N ARG A 12 -20.44 -10.92 -11.95
CA ARG A 12 -20.74 -11.64 -13.18
C ARG A 12 -22.10 -11.15 -13.70
N LYS A 13 -22.07 -10.51 -14.84
CA LYS A 13 -23.30 -10.15 -15.55
C LYS A 13 -23.84 -11.43 -16.19
N SER A 14 -24.94 -11.97 -15.69
CA SER A 14 -25.66 -13.04 -16.36
C SER A 14 -26.48 -12.43 -17.49
N ASP A 15 -26.22 -12.91 -18.69
CA ASP A 15 -26.98 -12.66 -19.93
C ASP A 15 -26.61 -11.42 -20.77
N LYS A 16 -25.98 -11.71 -21.89
CA LYS A 16 -25.62 -10.72 -22.93
C LYS A 16 -26.79 -10.24 -23.80
N SER A 17 -28.03 -10.67 -23.52
CA SER A 17 -29.13 -10.45 -24.50
C SER A 17 -30.06 -9.28 -24.22
N LYS A 18 -29.92 -8.55 -23.11
CA LYS A 18 -30.80 -7.43 -22.77
C LYS A 18 -30.05 -6.23 -22.19
N SER A 19 -29.37 -5.47 -23.04
CA SER A 19 -28.91 -4.16 -22.57
C SER A 19 -28.85 -3.14 -23.70
N ARG A 20 -29.92 -2.43 -23.88
CA ARG A 20 -29.90 -1.04 -24.37
C ARG A 20 -30.96 -0.30 -23.58
N ASN A 21 -30.56 0.74 -22.90
CA ASN A 21 -31.36 1.74 -22.17
C ASN A 21 -31.96 1.30 -20.83
N SER A 22 -31.23 1.58 -19.74
CA SER A 22 -31.91 1.93 -18.48
C SER A 22 -31.04 2.85 -17.65
N ARG A 23 -31.50 4.05 -17.44
CA ARG A 23 -31.05 4.93 -16.35
C ARG A 23 -31.70 4.40 -15.07
N TYR A 24 -30.90 3.97 -14.09
CA TYR A 24 -31.43 3.49 -12.82
C TYR A 24 -31.30 4.56 -11.74
N PRO A 25 -32.42 5.03 -11.17
CA PRO A 25 -32.35 5.72 -9.88
C PRO A 25 -32.18 4.70 -8.74
N PHE A 26 -31.31 4.97 -7.78
CA PHE A 26 -31.15 4.15 -6.58
C PHE A 26 -32.45 4.18 -5.74
N PRO A 27 -32.97 3.02 -5.26
CA PRO A 27 -34.10 3.03 -4.32
C PRO A 27 -33.67 3.59 -2.95
N PRO A 28 -34.58 4.30 -2.22
CA PRO A 28 -34.29 4.84 -0.89
C PRO A 28 -34.04 3.75 0.14
N UNK A 29 -33.13 3.76 0.87
CA UNK A 29 -32.76 2.90 1.66
C UNK A 29 -33.70 2.57 2.61
N UNK A 30 -33.94 1.84 2.61
CA UNK A 30 -34.64 1.53 3.36
C UNK A 30 -34.14 1.53 4.55
N THR A 31 -34.48 2.14 5.39
CA THR A 31 -34.02 2.46 6.72
C THR A 31 -34.20 1.35 7.78
N THR A 32 -34.62 0.16 7.38
CA THR A 32 -34.83 -0.95 8.33
C THR A 32 -34.01 -2.17 7.93
N SER A 33 -32.74 -2.21 8.34
CA SER A 33 -31.91 -3.42 8.21
C SER A 33 -31.88 -4.16 9.58
N PRO A 34 -32.03 -5.49 9.59
CA PRO A 34 -31.98 -6.24 10.83
C PRO A 34 -30.60 -6.28 11.50
N PRO A 35 -30.51 -6.56 12.80
CA PRO A 35 -29.25 -6.44 13.59
C PRO A 35 -28.08 -7.32 13.15
N ILE A 36 -28.30 -8.29 12.28
CA ILE A 36 -27.30 -9.25 11.80
C ILE A 36 -26.24 -8.57 10.95
N HIS A 37 -26.59 -7.48 10.27
CA HIS A 37 -25.68 -6.69 9.41
C HIS A 37 -24.45 -6.13 10.14
N ARG A 38 -24.58 -5.83 11.41
CA ARG A 38 -23.53 -5.15 12.17
C ARG A 38 -22.39 -6.11 12.57
N SER A 39 -22.70 -7.36 12.85
CA SER A 39 -21.72 -8.32 13.33
C SER A 39 -20.87 -8.95 12.22
N VAL A 40 -21.46 -9.22 11.05
CA VAL A 40 -20.75 -9.85 9.93
C VAL A 40 -19.75 -8.87 9.29
N LEU A 41 -20.20 -7.64 9.02
CA LEU A 41 -19.32 -6.61 8.46
C LEU A 41 -18.26 -6.16 9.47
N GLN A 42 -18.61 -6.03 10.76
CA GLN A 42 -17.63 -5.71 11.80
C GLN A 42 -16.57 -6.81 11.98
N ARG A 43 -16.93 -8.08 11.84
CA ARG A 43 -15.97 -9.18 11.93
C ARG A 43 -14.97 -9.14 10.76
N VAL A 44 -15.43 -8.88 9.55
CA VAL A 44 -14.55 -8.71 8.38
C VAL A 44 -13.61 -7.50 8.59
N LEU A 45 -14.15 -6.41 9.16
CA LEU A 45 -13.38 -5.17 9.39
C LEU A 45 -12.39 -5.28 10.56
N GLN A 46 -12.73 -6.04 11.62
CA GLN A 46 -11.84 -6.19 12.78
C GLN A 46 -10.58 -7.01 12.47
N TYR A 47 -10.65 -7.91 11.48
CA TYR A 47 -9.52 -8.79 11.15
C TYR A 47 -8.53 -8.17 10.14
N THR A 48 -8.90 -7.11 9.45
CA THR A 48 -7.96 -6.44 8.51
C THR A 48 -7.00 -5.47 9.21
N GLY A 49 -7.23 -5.16 10.50
CA GLY A 49 -6.46 -4.16 11.24
C GLY A 49 -5.43 -4.68 12.25
N GLN A 50 -5.25 -5.98 12.36
CA GLN A 50 -4.28 -6.51 13.34
C GLN A 50 -3.15 -7.28 12.65
N SER A 51 -2.10 -6.58 12.23
CA SER A 51 -0.82 -7.22 11.96
C SER A 51 0.15 -6.82 13.08
N SER A 52 0.41 -7.73 13.99
CA SER A 52 1.44 -7.53 15.01
C SER A 52 2.82 -7.83 14.39
N THR A 53 3.71 -6.87 14.48
CA THR A 53 5.02 -6.91 13.82
C THR A 53 6.17 -7.41 14.70
N THR A 54 5.91 -8.21 15.71
CA THR A 54 7.00 -8.70 16.55
C THR A 54 6.85 -10.18 16.89
N SER A 55 7.30 -11.06 15.99
CA SER A 55 7.66 -12.45 16.37
C SER A 55 8.25 -13.23 15.21
N PRO A 56 9.14 -14.20 15.45
CA PRO A 56 9.65 -15.09 14.41
C PRO A 56 8.55 -16.03 13.87
N PRO A 57 8.81 -16.85 12.86
CA PRO A 57 7.87 -17.30 11.83
C PRO A 57 6.66 -18.11 12.32
N ILE A 58 5.65 -17.43 12.80
CA ILE A 58 4.32 -18.01 13.11
C ILE A 58 3.34 -17.72 11.95
N HIS A 59 3.82 -17.31 10.82
CA HIS A 59 3.02 -16.66 9.78
C HIS A 59 2.03 -17.54 9.02
N ARG A 60 2.19 -18.84 9.02
CA ARG A 60 1.28 -19.71 8.27
C ARG A 60 -0.10 -19.82 8.93
N SER A 61 -0.15 -19.89 10.25
CA SER A 61 -1.41 -20.07 10.99
C SER A 61 -2.30 -18.82 10.98
N GLU A 62 -1.74 -17.64 11.16
CA GLU A 62 -2.49 -16.37 11.16
C GLU A 62 -3.15 -16.11 9.81
N PHE A 63 -2.40 -16.30 8.73
CA PHE A 63 -2.90 -16.11 7.36
C PHE A 63 -4.05 -17.06 7.05
N TYR A 64 -3.97 -18.33 7.48
CA TYR A 64 -5.05 -19.30 7.35
C TYR A 64 -6.27 -18.88 8.16
N ASN A 65 -6.06 -18.33 9.34
CA ASN A 65 -7.15 -17.87 10.21
C ASN A 65 -7.91 -16.69 9.57
N GLU A 66 -7.22 -15.70 9.01
CA GLU A 66 -7.85 -14.54 8.36
C GLU A 66 -8.71 -14.97 7.17
N SER A 67 -8.17 -15.80 6.28
CA SER A 67 -8.91 -16.27 5.10
C SER A 67 -10.07 -17.17 5.50
N SER A 68 -9.92 -17.96 6.58
CA SER A 68 -10.99 -18.82 7.11
C SER A 68 -12.10 -17.99 7.72
N ASN A 69 -11.77 -16.96 8.50
CA ASN A 69 -12.76 -16.05 9.09
C ASN A 69 -13.56 -15.30 8.02
N THR A 70 -12.88 -14.87 6.95
CA THR A 70 -13.54 -14.24 5.80
C THR A 70 -14.51 -15.22 5.13
N GLN A 71 -14.09 -16.48 4.95
CA GLN A 71 -14.95 -17.51 4.36
C GLN A 71 -16.18 -17.79 5.25
N VAL A 72 -16.01 -17.80 6.58
CA VAL A 72 -17.12 -17.96 7.53
C VAL A 72 -18.12 -16.80 7.36
N ALA A 73 -17.62 -15.55 7.34
CA ALA A 73 -18.48 -14.36 7.16
C ALA A 73 -19.25 -14.41 5.82
N ILE A 74 -18.60 -14.88 4.75
CA ILE A 74 -19.23 -15.05 3.43
C ILE A 74 -20.34 -16.12 3.52
N ASN A 75 -20.06 -17.24 4.16
CA ASN A 75 -21.07 -18.31 4.31
C ASN A 75 -22.29 -17.82 5.13
N GLU A 76 -22.05 -17.05 6.19
CA GLU A 76 -23.11 -16.42 6.97
C GLU A 76 -23.94 -15.46 6.10
N ALA A 77 -23.28 -14.67 5.26
CA ALA A 77 -23.97 -13.74 4.36
C ALA A 77 -24.82 -14.48 3.31
N TYR A 78 -24.34 -15.60 2.77
CA TYR A 78 -25.15 -16.46 1.88
C TYR A 78 -26.36 -17.03 2.62
N ALA A 79 -26.15 -17.56 3.81
CA ALA A 79 -27.23 -18.15 4.60
C ALA A 79 -28.30 -17.11 4.97
N ALA A 80 -27.89 -15.86 5.14
CA ALA A 80 -28.82 -14.76 5.46
C ALA A 80 -29.47 -14.14 4.21
N GLY A 81 -29.15 -14.62 2.99
CA GLY A 81 -29.69 -14.08 1.74
C GLY A 81 -29.17 -12.69 1.39
N LEU A 82 -28.05 -12.28 1.98
CA LEU A 82 -27.45 -10.97 1.72
C LEU A 82 -26.66 -10.96 0.42
N ILE A 83 -26.15 -12.13 0.00
CA ILE A 83 -25.43 -12.35 -1.26
C ILE A 83 -25.95 -13.65 -1.89
N GLY A 84 -25.55 -13.92 -3.12
CA GLY A 84 -26.02 -15.06 -3.90
C GLY A 84 -27.15 -14.66 -4.84
N LYS A 85 -28.09 -15.55 -5.07
CA LYS A 85 -29.25 -15.27 -5.94
C LYS A 85 -30.20 -14.32 -5.25
N ASN A 86 -30.67 -13.32 -6.01
CA ASN A 86 -31.62 -12.30 -5.53
C ASN A 86 -31.11 -11.65 -4.23
N ALA A 87 -29.83 -11.25 -4.22
CA ALA A 87 -29.15 -10.70 -3.05
C ALA A 87 -29.96 -9.59 -2.39
N CYS A 88 -30.23 -9.72 -1.09
CA CYS A 88 -31.07 -8.78 -0.29
C CYS A 88 -32.47 -8.55 -0.89
N GLY A 89 -33.01 -9.47 -1.67
CA GLY A 89 -34.32 -9.30 -2.33
C GLY A 89 -34.35 -8.27 -3.46
N SER A 90 -33.19 -7.89 -3.98
CA SER A 90 -33.04 -6.80 -4.96
C SER A 90 -33.35 -7.22 -6.41
N GLY A 91 -33.47 -8.51 -6.68
CA GLY A 91 -33.54 -9.06 -8.04
C GLY A 91 -32.19 -9.18 -8.72
N TYR A 92 -31.10 -8.87 -8.03
CA TYR A 92 -29.74 -8.91 -8.57
C TYR A 92 -28.98 -10.10 -7.93
N ASP A 93 -28.29 -10.85 -8.78
CA ASP A 93 -27.43 -11.96 -8.31
C ASP A 93 -26.01 -11.43 -8.05
N PHE A 94 -25.49 -11.73 -6.87
CA PHE A 94 -24.16 -11.26 -6.46
C PHE A 94 -23.41 -12.36 -5.69
N ASP A 95 -22.34 -12.86 -6.29
CA ASP A 95 -21.53 -13.92 -5.69
C ASP A 95 -20.17 -13.40 -5.24
N VAL A 96 -19.65 -13.93 -4.14
CA VAL A 96 -18.35 -13.56 -3.56
C VAL A 96 -17.48 -14.81 -3.44
N PHE A 97 -16.25 -14.72 -3.93
CA PHE A 97 -15.28 -15.81 -3.91
C PHE A 97 -13.98 -15.34 -3.24
N VAL A 98 -13.39 -16.19 -2.40
CA VAL A 98 -12.09 -15.97 -1.77
C VAL A 98 -11.04 -16.74 -2.58
N MET A 99 -10.02 -16.03 -3.07
CA MET A 99 -8.86 -16.67 -3.67
C MET A 99 -7.63 -16.33 -2.83
N ARG A 100 -6.88 -17.36 -2.44
CA ARG A 100 -5.67 -17.21 -1.63
C ARG A 100 -4.47 -17.03 -2.54
N GLY A 101 -3.74 -15.94 -2.34
CA GLY A 101 -2.45 -15.71 -3.01
C GLY A 101 -1.33 -16.42 -2.29
N ALA A 102 -0.14 -16.38 -2.88
CA ALA A 102 1.07 -17.02 -2.34
C ALA A 102 2.10 -16.01 -1.79
N GLY A 103 1.73 -14.76 -1.65
CA GLY A 103 2.56 -13.73 -1.01
C GLY A 103 3.51 -12.99 -1.95
N ALA A 104 3.37 -13.11 -3.26
CA ALA A 104 4.17 -12.33 -4.22
C ALA A 104 3.71 -10.87 -4.20
N TYR A 105 4.61 -9.94 -3.89
CA TYR A 105 4.31 -8.51 -3.78
C TYR A 105 3.73 -7.95 -5.08
N ILE A 106 4.28 -8.38 -6.23
CA ILE A 106 3.82 -7.88 -7.55
C ILE A 106 2.35 -8.21 -7.80
N CYS A 107 1.79 -9.25 -7.18
CA CYS A 107 0.37 -9.58 -7.33
C CYS A 107 -0.56 -8.56 -6.64
N GLY A 108 -0.01 -7.53 -5.98
CA GLY A 108 -0.75 -6.35 -5.54
C GLY A 108 -1.00 -5.34 -6.66
N GLU A 109 -0.22 -5.38 -7.76
CA GLU A 109 -0.49 -4.56 -8.94
C GLU A 109 -1.76 -5.07 -9.62
N GLU A 110 -2.65 -4.16 -10.07
CA GLU A 110 -4.01 -4.54 -10.46
C GLU A 110 -4.05 -5.60 -11.57
N THR A 111 -3.19 -5.49 -12.59
CA THR A 111 -3.22 -6.44 -13.72
C THR A 111 -2.43 -7.71 -13.42
N ALA A 112 -1.41 -7.65 -12.58
CA ALA A 112 -0.72 -8.84 -12.09
C ALA A 112 -1.64 -9.67 -11.16
N LEU A 113 -2.48 -8.99 -10.36
CA LEU A 113 -3.52 -9.66 -9.58
C LEU A 113 -4.48 -10.42 -10.51
N ILE A 114 -4.93 -9.78 -11.58
CA ILE A 114 -5.81 -10.41 -12.57
C ILE A 114 -5.14 -11.65 -13.19
N GLU A 115 -3.88 -11.54 -13.60
CA GLU A 115 -3.13 -12.69 -14.15
C GLU A 115 -3.05 -13.83 -13.12
N SER A 116 -2.78 -13.51 -11.86
CA SER A 116 -2.72 -14.50 -10.78
C SER A 116 -4.08 -15.15 -10.55
N LEU A 117 -5.17 -14.40 -10.56
CA LEU A 117 -6.54 -14.94 -10.42
C LEU A 117 -6.88 -15.91 -11.56
N GLU A 118 -6.34 -15.67 -12.75
CA GLU A 118 -6.53 -16.53 -13.91
C GLU A 118 -5.63 -17.78 -13.90
N GLY A 119 -4.79 -17.94 -12.85
CA GLY A 119 -3.90 -19.10 -12.69
C GLY A 119 -2.59 -18.97 -13.45
N LYS A 120 -2.24 -17.77 -13.88
CA LYS A 120 -0.99 -17.48 -14.60
C LYS A 120 0.04 -16.88 -13.64
N GLN A 121 1.27 -16.68 -14.11
CA GLN A 121 2.26 -15.89 -13.38
C GLN A 121 1.76 -14.46 -13.19
N GLY A 122 2.00 -13.90 -12.00
CA GLY A 122 1.61 -12.53 -11.67
C GLY A 122 2.49 -11.51 -12.37
N LYS A 123 2.25 -11.31 -13.66
CA LYS A 123 2.98 -10.36 -14.50
C LYS A 123 2.01 -9.29 -15.00
N PRO A 124 2.27 -8.00 -14.74
CA PRO A 124 1.40 -6.92 -15.20
C PRO A 124 1.13 -6.94 -16.69
N ARG A 125 -0.08 -6.52 -17.08
CA ARG A 125 -0.49 -6.34 -18.48
C ARG A 125 -0.19 -4.91 -18.92
N LEU A 126 0.02 -4.74 -20.21
CA LEU A 126 0.07 -3.42 -20.83
C LEU A 126 -1.33 -2.77 -20.81
N LYS A 127 -1.36 -1.48 -20.63
CA LYS A 127 -2.57 -0.65 -20.73
C LYS A 127 -2.41 0.35 -21.87
N PRO A 128 -3.35 0.52 -22.78
CA PRO A 128 -4.60 -0.21 -22.94
C PRO A 128 -4.43 -1.66 -23.42
N PRO A 129 -5.42 -2.56 -23.20
CA PRO A 129 -6.75 -2.29 -22.63
C PRO A 129 -6.73 -2.19 -21.10
N PHE A 130 -7.63 -1.38 -20.55
CA PHE A 130 -7.79 -1.25 -19.11
C PHE A 130 -8.66 -2.37 -18.56
N PRO A 131 -8.52 -2.76 -17.28
CA PRO A 131 -9.37 -3.81 -16.70
C PRO A 131 -10.86 -3.51 -16.75
N ALA A 132 -11.27 -2.24 -16.78
CA ALA A 132 -12.66 -1.85 -16.97
C ALA A 132 -13.24 -2.36 -18.28
N ASP A 133 -12.41 -2.52 -19.30
CA ASP A 133 -12.79 -3.06 -20.61
C ASP A 133 -12.55 -4.56 -20.69
N ILE A 134 -11.32 -5.00 -20.37
CA ILE A 134 -10.88 -6.39 -20.46
C ILE A 134 -10.09 -6.75 -19.19
N GLY A 135 -10.77 -7.33 -18.20
CA GLY A 135 -10.18 -7.75 -16.93
C GLY A 135 -10.14 -9.27 -16.76
N VAL A 136 -10.58 -9.75 -15.60
CA VAL A 136 -10.53 -11.17 -15.22
C VAL A 136 -11.34 -12.01 -16.21
N PHE A 137 -10.71 -13.02 -16.79
CA PHE A 137 -11.28 -13.92 -17.80
C PHE A 137 -11.91 -13.16 -18.99
N GLY A 138 -11.34 -12.00 -19.31
CA GLY A 138 -11.81 -11.19 -20.43
C GLY A 138 -13.05 -10.35 -20.14
N CYS A 139 -13.51 -10.32 -18.89
CA CYS A 139 -14.72 -9.58 -18.50
C CYS A 139 -14.37 -8.21 -17.93
N PRO A 140 -15.25 -7.20 -18.08
CA PRO A 140 -15.05 -5.91 -17.42
C PRO A 140 -14.87 -6.09 -15.92
N THR A 141 -13.83 -5.49 -15.36
CA THR A 141 -13.40 -5.72 -13.97
C THR A 141 -13.01 -4.40 -13.31
N THR A 142 -13.49 -4.17 -12.08
CA THR A 142 -13.02 -3.11 -11.20
C THR A 142 -12.13 -3.73 -10.12
N VAL A 143 -10.92 -3.21 -9.96
CA VAL A 143 -10.02 -3.62 -8.88
C VAL A 143 -10.03 -2.52 -7.82
N ALA A 144 -10.26 -2.89 -6.57
CA ALA A 144 -10.32 -1.94 -5.46
C ALA A 144 -9.52 -2.45 -4.28
N ASN A 145 -8.85 -1.54 -3.59
CA ASN A 145 -8.12 -1.84 -2.35
C ASN A 145 -9.11 -2.26 -1.27
N VAL A 146 -8.73 -3.24 -0.46
CA VAL A 146 -9.56 -3.74 0.65
C VAL A 146 -9.87 -2.62 1.66
N GLU A 147 -8.95 -1.69 1.90
CA GLU A 147 -9.18 -0.53 2.77
C GLU A 147 -10.36 0.33 2.25
N THR A 148 -10.39 0.59 0.96
CA THR A 148 -11.49 1.33 0.30
C THR A 148 -12.82 0.59 0.45
N VAL A 149 -12.83 -0.71 0.21
CA VAL A 149 -14.05 -1.52 0.31
C VAL A 149 -14.53 -1.58 1.77
N ALA A 150 -13.59 -1.68 2.72
CA ALA A 150 -13.92 -1.81 4.14
C ALA A 150 -14.63 -0.58 4.72
N VAL A 151 -14.30 0.62 4.26
CA VAL A 151 -14.91 1.87 4.75
C VAL A 151 -16.24 2.18 4.05
N ALA A 152 -16.47 1.65 2.86
CA ALA A 152 -17.65 1.95 2.04
C ALA A 152 -18.99 1.73 2.79
N PRO A 153 -19.20 0.62 3.54
CA PRO A 153 -20.45 0.45 4.26
C PRO A 153 -20.72 1.52 5.32
N ALA A 154 -19.68 2.02 5.99
CA ALA A 154 -19.82 3.10 6.96
C ALA A 154 -20.22 4.40 6.27
N ILE A 155 -19.62 4.69 5.11
CA ILE A 155 -19.96 5.87 4.30
C ILE A 155 -21.41 5.78 3.81
N CYS A 156 -21.83 4.60 3.32
CA CYS A 156 -23.21 4.40 2.85
C CYS A 156 -24.24 4.61 3.97
N ARG A 157 -23.90 4.23 5.21
CA ARG A 157 -24.81 4.41 6.35
C ARG A 157 -24.82 5.82 6.92
N ARG A 158 -23.68 6.48 6.98
CA ARG A 158 -23.50 7.76 7.67
C ARG A 158 -23.48 8.97 6.73
N GLY A 159 -23.25 8.72 5.45
CA GLY A 159 -23.20 9.74 4.42
C GLY A 159 -21.79 10.25 4.14
N GLY A 160 -21.62 10.82 2.94
CA GLY A 160 -20.33 11.36 2.49
C GLY A 160 -19.86 12.54 3.32
N ALA A 161 -20.78 13.40 3.77
CA ALA A 161 -20.44 14.56 4.60
C ALA A 161 -19.81 14.14 5.94
N TRP A 162 -20.32 13.03 6.53
CA TRP A 162 -19.69 12.47 7.74
C TRP A 162 -18.25 12.04 7.48
N PHE A 163 -17.98 11.34 6.38
CA PHE A 163 -16.63 10.89 6.07
C PHE A 163 -15.70 12.06 5.72
N ALA A 164 -16.24 13.06 5.05
CA ALA A 164 -15.50 14.29 4.70
C ALA A 164 -15.21 15.20 5.90
N SER A 165 -15.81 14.91 7.08
CA SER A 165 -15.53 15.70 8.30
C SER A 165 -14.22 15.31 8.98
N PHE A 166 -13.61 14.17 8.60
CA PHE A 166 -12.29 13.79 9.07
C PHE A 166 -11.22 14.37 8.14
N GLY A 167 -10.15 14.89 8.70
CA GLY A 167 -9.05 15.48 7.93
C GLY A 167 -9.32 16.91 7.47
N ARG A 168 -8.67 17.30 6.38
CA ARG A 168 -8.74 18.65 5.82
C ARG A 168 -9.38 18.62 4.44
N GLU A 169 -9.79 19.78 3.95
CA GLU A 169 -10.28 19.94 2.57
C GLU A 169 -9.26 19.35 1.58
N ARG A 170 -9.73 18.57 0.60
CA ARG A 170 -8.97 17.80 -0.37
C ARG A 170 -8.22 16.59 0.21
N ASN A 171 -8.10 16.48 1.54
CA ASN A 171 -7.40 15.41 2.24
C ASN A 171 -8.31 14.81 3.31
N ALA A 172 -9.54 14.49 2.94
CA ALA A 172 -10.56 14.03 3.87
C ALA A 172 -10.61 12.51 4.00
N GLY A 173 -11.11 12.04 5.14
CA GLY A 173 -11.36 10.64 5.41
C GLY A 173 -10.42 10.06 6.45
N THR A 174 -10.43 8.74 6.57
CA THR A 174 -9.55 7.98 7.46
C THR A 174 -8.54 7.16 6.65
N LYS A 175 -7.44 6.80 7.28
CA LYS A 175 -6.35 6.04 6.67
C LYS A 175 -5.76 5.06 7.68
N LEU A 176 -5.37 3.87 7.21
CA LEU A 176 -4.57 2.92 7.99
C LEU A 176 -3.09 3.31 7.89
N PHE A 177 -2.50 3.67 9.02
CA PHE A 177 -1.08 3.98 9.13
C PHE A 177 -0.34 2.79 9.74
N ASN A 178 0.74 2.36 9.08
CA ASN A 178 1.58 1.25 9.52
C ASN A 178 2.92 1.82 10.02
N ILE A 179 3.06 1.96 11.33
CA ILE A 179 4.20 2.64 11.95
C ILE A 179 5.24 1.59 12.37
N SER A 180 6.46 1.72 11.87
CA SER A 180 7.54 0.76 12.11
C SER A 180 8.91 1.46 12.20
N GLY A 181 9.97 0.66 12.29
CA GLY A 181 11.33 1.16 12.44
C GLY A 181 11.68 1.42 13.91
N HIS A 182 12.38 2.52 14.18
CA HIS A 182 12.92 2.82 15.51
C HIS A 182 11.90 3.57 16.37
N VAL A 183 10.73 2.95 16.57
CA VAL A 183 9.70 3.41 17.51
C VAL A 183 9.61 2.45 18.69
N ASN A 184 9.03 2.90 19.79
CA ASN A 184 8.93 2.08 21.01
C ASN A 184 7.96 0.91 20.80
N THR A 185 6.83 1.12 20.12
CA THR A 185 5.80 0.10 19.90
C THR A 185 5.32 0.15 18.45
N PRO A 186 5.92 -0.62 17.53
CA PRO A 186 5.42 -0.69 16.16
C PRO A 186 3.96 -1.15 16.12
N CYS A 187 3.14 -0.51 15.28
CA CYS A 187 1.69 -0.77 15.26
C CYS A 187 1.05 -0.38 13.94
N THR A 188 -0.17 -0.87 13.72
CA THR A 188 -1.05 -0.43 12.66
C THR A 188 -2.26 0.24 13.31
N VAL A 189 -2.58 1.46 12.89
CA VAL A 189 -3.70 2.23 13.45
C VAL A 189 -4.54 2.85 12.34
N GLU A 190 -5.84 2.98 12.58
CA GLU A 190 -6.72 3.81 11.78
C GLU A 190 -6.78 5.19 12.43
N GLU A 191 -6.50 6.22 11.64
CA GLU A 191 -6.54 7.59 12.11
C GLU A 191 -7.09 8.50 11.00
N GLU A 192 -7.47 9.71 11.35
CA GLU A 192 -7.93 10.67 10.35
C GLU A 192 -6.76 11.18 9.50
N MET A 193 -7.06 11.49 8.26
CA MET A 193 -6.11 12.14 7.36
C MET A 193 -5.68 13.50 7.95
N SER A 194 -4.47 13.93 7.63
CA SER A 194 -3.87 15.17 8.10
C SER A 194 -3.52 15.20 9.60
N ILE A 195 -3.42 14.03 10.23
CA ILE A 195 -2.82 13.97 11.58
C ILE A 195 -1.34 14.41 11.48
N PRO A 196 -0.83 15.26 12.43
CA PRO A 196 0.60 15.57 12.43
C PRO A 196 1.47 14.32 12.58
N LEU A 197 2.54 14.22 11.78
CA LEU A 197 3.42 13.04 11.79
C LEU A 197 3.96 12.76 13.20
N ARG A 198 4.38 13.79 13.91
CA ARG A 198 4.90 13.66 15.27
C ARG A 198 3.82 13.10 16.21
N GLU A 199 2.62 13.64 16.15
CA GLU A 199 1.49 13.18 16.97
C GLU A 199 1.16 11.71 16.67
N LEU A 200 1.15 11.33 15.39
CA LEU A 200 0.90 9.95 14.98
C LEU A 200 1.91 8.99 15.62
N ILE A 201 3.20 9.35 15.59
CA ILE A 201 4.27 8.53 16.15
C ILE A 201 4.21 8.51 17.70
N ASP A 202 4.03 9.67 18.33
CA ASP A 202 4.02 9.79 19.80
C ASP A 202 2.80 9.11 20.41
N ARG A 203 1.60 9.39 19.87
CA ARG A 203 0.33 8.90 20.42
C ARG A 203 0.21 7.37 20.27
N HIS A 204 0.53 6.84 19.11
CA HIS A 204 0.23 5.44 18.77
C HIS A 204 1.41 4.51 18.92
N ALA A 205 2.61 4.96 18.56
CA ALA A 205 3.81 4.11 18.58
C ALA A 205 4.70 4.35 19.82
N GLY A 206 4.23 5.16 20.76
CA GLY A 206 4.96 5.45 21.99
C GLY A 206 6.22 6.29 21.79
N GLY A 207 6.31 6.96 20.65
CA GLY A 207 7.43 7.85 20.30
C GLY A 207 8.63 7.14 19.69
N VAL A 208 9.60 7.93 19.28
CA VAL A 208 10.89 7.48 18.74
C VAL A 208 11.75 6.89 19.87
N ARG A 209 12.46 5.81 19.60
CA ARG A 209 13.43 5.24 20.57
C ARG A 209 14.46 6.29 20.97
N GLY A 210 14.60 6.53 22.26
CA GLY A 210 15.48 7.56 22.80
C GLY A 210 14.95 8.98 22.67
N GLY A 211 13.67 9.13 22.30
CA GLY A 211 12.99 10.43 22.20
C GLY A 211 13.10 11.08 20.84
N TRP A 212 12.31 12.15 20.65
CA TRP A 212 12.23 12.86 19.37
C TRP A 212 13.58 13.46 18.93
N ASP A 213 14.42 13.85 19.87
CA ASP A 213 15.76 14.38 19.56
C ASP A 213 16.69 13.33 18.95
N ASN A 214 16.37 12.06 19.11
CA ASN A 214 17.12 10.95 18.50
C ASN A 214 16.64 10.64 17.07
N LEU A 215 15.58 11.28 16.58
CA LEU A 215 15.09 11.07 15.21
C LEU A 215 16.13 11.54 14.19
N LEU A 216 16.38 10.73 13.17
CA LEU A 216 17.19 11.06 11.99
C LEU A 216 16.27 11.49 10.83
N GLY A 217 15.28 10.67 10.50
CA GLY A 217 14.34 10.93 9.42
C GLY A 217 13.26 9.85 9.33
N VAL A 218 12.31 10.06 8.45
CA VAL A 218 11.16 9.17 8.28
C VAL A 218 10.89 8.92 6.79
N ILE A 219 10.57 7.70 6.43
CA ILE A 219 9.91 7.38 5.17
C ILE A 219 8.40 7.38 5.47
N PRO A 220 7.62 8.35 4.96
CA PRO A 220 6.22 8.49 5.41
C PRO A 220 5.23 7.55 4.72
N GLY A 221 5.55 7.07 3.51
CA GLY A 221 4.60 6.37 2.65
C GLY A 221 5.05 5.02 2.12
N GLY A 222 6.05 4.41 2.75
CA GLY A 222 6.60 3.13 2.31
C GLY A 222 7.78 3.31 1.37
N SER A 223 8.34 2.21 0.90
CA SER A 223 9.61 2.17 0.17
C SER A 223 9.61 2.94 -1.15
N SER A 224 8.47 3.40 -1.64
CA SER A 224 8.38 4.17 -2.88
C SER A 224 8.36 5.68 -2.66
N THR A 225 8.53 6.14 -1.41
CA THR A 225 8.47 7.58 -1.10
C THR A 225 9.81 8.06 -0.51
N PRO A 226 10.22 9.29 -0.85
CA PRO A 226 11.47 9.86 -0.34
C PRO A 226 11.50 9.99 1.18
N ILE A 227 12.71 9.88 1.72
CA ILE A 227 12.98 10.10 3.16
C ILE A 227 12.85 11.60 3.45
N ILE A 228 12.11 11.95 4.49
CA ILE A 228 12.07 13.34 4.99
C ILE A 228 12.95 13.45 6.25
N PRO A 229 13.80 14.48 6.32
CA PRO A 229 14.69 14.67 7.47
C PRO A 229 13.93 15.18 8.69
N ARG A 230 14.51 15.04 9.86
CA ARG A 230 13.90 15.47 11.14
C ARG A 230 13.35 16.90 11.08
N SER A 231 14.08 17.83 10.47
CA SER A 231 13.69 19.24 10.40
C SER A 231 12.34 19.46 9.71
N VAL A 232 11.95 18.55 8.81
CA VAL A 232 10.65 18.57 8.13
C VAL A 232 9.60 17.83 8.96
N CYS A 233 10.02 16.77 9.68
CA CYS A 233 9.11 15.91 10.44
C CYS A 233 8.39 16.64 11.60
N ASP A 234 8.92 17.77 12.06
CA ASP A 234 8.35 18.50 13.20
C ASP A 234 6.96 19.07 12.88
N ASP A 235 6.72 19.52 11.63
CA ASP A 235 5.53 20.27 11.26
C ASP A 235 4.67 19.60 10.17
N VAL A 236 5.12 18.49 9.57
CA VAL A 236 4.44 17.89 8.42
C VAL A 236 3.17 17.13 8.84
N MET A 237 2.11 17.31 8.05
CA MET A 237 0.85 16.57 8.21
C MET A 237 0.87 15.33 7.32
N MET A 238 0.26 14.25 7.82
CA MET A 238 0.15 12.98 7.08
C MET A 238 -1.01 13.04 6.10
N ASP A 239 -0.80 13.77 5.00
CA ASP A 239 -1.77 13.88 3.91
C ASP A 239 -1.06 14.10 2.56
N PHE A 240 -1.86 14.14 1.49
CA PHE A 240 -1.31 14.25 0.13
C PHE A 240 -0.59 15.59 -0.10
N ASP A 241 -1.23 16.70 0.31
CA ASP A 241 -0.74 18.05 -0.02
C ASP A 241 0.53 18.39 0.77
N ASP A 242 0.56 18.09 2.09
CA ASP A 242 1.72 18.41 2.93
C ASP A 242 2.93 17.54 2.58
N LEU A 243 2.70 16.24 2.35
CA LEU A 243 3.82 15.36 2.00
C LEU A 243 4.39 15.66 0.61
N VAL A 244 3.58 16.12 -0.34
CA VAL A 244 4.09 16.63 -1.62
C VAL A 244 4.90 17.92 -1.40
N ARG A 245 4.42 18.82 -0.51
CA ARG A 245 5.16 20.05 -0.15
C ARG A 245 6.50 19.72 0.55
N ALA A 246 6.54 18.61 1.27
CA ALA A 246 7.75 18.09 1.93
C ALA A 246 8.65 17.27 0.97
N GLU A 247 8.38 17.34 -0.33
CA GLU A 247 9.10 16.61 -1.40
C GLU A 247 9.07 15.09 -1.19
N SER A 248 7.94 14.58 -0.66
CA SER A 248 7.72 13.16 -0.45
C SER A 248 6.28 12.81 -0.88
N ALA A 249 5.69 11.74 -0.35
CA ALA A 249 4.34 11.34 -0.69
C ALA A 249 3.71 10.48 0.40
N LEU A 250 2.38 10.49 0.47
CA LEU A 250 1.62 9.64 1.42
C LEU A 250 1.75 8.14 1.06
N GLY A 251 1.87 7.82 -0.20
CA GLY A 251 2.08 6.44 -0.68
C GLY A 251 1.11 5.45 -0.05
N THR A 252 1.66 4.44 0.62
CA THR A 252 0.88 3.41 1.31
C THR A 252 0.64 3.73 2.79
N ALA A 253 1.08 4.90 3.27
CA ALA A 253 1.06 5.27 4.70
C ALA A 253 1.82 4.28 5.59
N ALA A 254 2.83 3.63 5.03
CA ALA A 254 3.77 2.78 5.77
C ALA A 254 4.91 3.67 6.29
N VAL A 255 4.79 4.11 7.55
CA VAL A 255 5.69 5.06 8.19
C VAL A 255 6.88 4.30 8.77
N ILE A 256 8.08 4.53 8.23
CA ILE A 256 9.32 3.88 8.68
C ILE A 256 10.20 4.93 9.37
N VAL A 257 10.31 4.82 10.68
CA VAL A 257 11.05 5.79 11.52
C VAL A 257 12.50 5.34 11.65
N MET A 258 13.43 6.24 11.40
CA MET A 258 14.87 5.98 11.51
C MET A 258 15.47 6.93 12.55
N ASP A 259 16.15 6.36 13.54
CA ASP A 259 16.89 7.13 14.55
C ASP A 259 18.35 7.34 14.12
N LYS A 260 19.11 8.10 14.92
CA LYS A 260 20.51 8.47 14.62
C LYS A 260 21.47 7.28 14.56
N SER A 261 21.06 6.09 14.99
CA SER A 261 21.87 4.87 14.83
C SER A 261 21.74 4.23 13.46
N THR A 262 20.82 4.73 12.62
CA THR A 262 20.53 4.15 11.30
C THR A 262 21.65 4.49 10.31
N ASP A 263 22.20 3.48 9.67
CA ASP A 263 22.97 3.63 8.45
C ASP A 263 21.96 3.75 7.29
N VAL A 264 21.75 4.96 6.78
CA VAL A 264 20.75 5.27 5.74
C VAL A 264 21.12 4.55 4.43
N VAL A 265 22.41 4.48 4.07
CA VAL A 265 22.87 3.79 2.86
C VAL A 265 22.47 2.31 2.92
N ARG A 266 22.70 1.68 4.04
CA ARG A 266 22.33 0.28 4.26
C ARG A 266 20.81 0.09 4.27
N ALA A 267 20.07 1.03 4.86
CA ALA A 267 18.59 0.97 4.87
C ALA A 267 18.04 1.03 3.43
N ILE A 268 18.56 1.95 2.62
CA ILE A 268 18.17 2.06 1.20
C ILE A 268 18.57 0.78 0.44
N ALA A 269 19.80 0.29 0.66
CA ALA A 269 20.28 -0.95 0.01
C ALA A 269 19.32 -2.13 0.27
N ARG A 270 18.83 -2.26 1.52
CA ARG A 270 17.86 -3.31 1.89
C ARG A 270 16.52 -3.15 1.16
N LEU A 271 16.09 -1.91 0.93
CA LEU A 271 14.85 -1.66 0.19
C LEU A 271 15.03 -1.93 -1.31
N VAL A 272 16.21 -1.59 -1.87
CA VAL A 272 16.53 -1.94 -3.28
C VAL A 272 16.56 -3.46 -3.45
N GLU A 273 17.18 -4.18 -2.51
CA GLU A 273 17.19 -5.66 -2.50
C GLU A 273 15.76 -6.22 -2.48
N PHE A 274 14.85 -5.59 -1.74
CA PHE A 274 13.43 -5.96 -1.76
C PHE A 274 12.84 -5.80 -3.17
N TYR A 275 13.08 -4.68 -3.84
CA TYR A 275 12.59 -4.46 -5.20
C TYR A 275 13.15 -5.50 -6.18
N LYS A 276 14.42 -5.84 -6.04
CA LYS A 276 15.05 -6.90 -6.83
C LYS A 276 14.37 -8.25 -6.61
N HIS A 277 14.14 -8.61 -5.36
CA HIS A 277 13.51 -9.89 -4.99
C HIS A 277 12.06 -9.97 -5.52
N GLU A 278 11.32 -8.87 -5.49
CA GLU A 278 9.90 -8.82 -5.84
C GLU A 278 9.64 -8.48 -7.31
N SER A 279 10.67 -8.15 -8.07
CA SER A 279 10.52 -7.94 -9.52
C SER A 279 10.00 -9.21 -10.19
N CYS A 280 8.95 -9.07 -11.01
CA CYS A 280 8.42 -10.21 -11.78
C CYS A 280 9.30 -10.62 -12.97
N GLY A 281 10.32 -9.79 -13.29
CA GLY A 281 11.27 -10.05 -14.36
C GLY A 281 10.73 -9.83 -15.78
N GLN A 282 9.54 -9.24 -15.93
CA GLN A 282 8.92 -9.11 -17.26
C GLN A 282 9.62 -8.06 -18.13
N CYS A 283 9.80 -6.84 -17.63
CA CYS A 283 10.37 -5.74 -18.43
C CYS A 283 11.86 -5.56 -18.11
N THR A 284 12.65 -5.32 -19.15
CA THR A 284 14.11 -5.25 -19.07
C THR A 284 14.61 -4.16 -18.11
N PRO A 285 14.08 -2.92 -18.13
CA PRO A 285 14.60 -1.89 -17.21
C PRO A 285 14.48 -2.29 -15.74
N CYS A 286 13.38 -2.91 -15.34
CA CYS A 286 13.20 -3.40 -13.97
C CYS A 286 14.07 -4.62 -13.70
N ARG A 287 13.98 -5.65 -14.56
CA ARG A 287 14.69 -6.94 -14.35
C ARG A 287 16.20 -6.75 -14.19
N GLU A 288 16.81 -5.97 -15.08
CA GLU A 288 18.26 -5.77 -15.12
C GLU A 288 18.70 -4.54 -14.30
N GLY A 289 17.96 -3.44 -14.44
CA GLY A 289 18.33 -2.17 -13.78
C GLY A 289 18.28 -2.25 -12.26
N VAL A 290 17.26 -2.90 -11.70
CA VAL A 290 17.14 -3.06 -10.23
C VAL A 290 18.29 -3.96 -9.70
N ASP A 291 18.68 -4.99 -10.45
CA ASP A 291 19.82 -5.84 -10.07
C ASP A 291 21.13 -5.05 -10.07
N TRP A 292 21.32 -4.18 -11.07
CA TRP A 292 22.50 -3.31 -11.11
C TRP A 292 22.50 -2.33 -9.92
N MET A 293 21.38 -1.71 -9.64
CA MET A 293 21.26 -0.81 -8.49
C MET A 293 21.54 -1.51 -7.17
N ASP A 294 21.04 -2.73 -6.99
CA ASP A 294 21.29 -3.55 -5.81
C ASP A 294 22.80 -3.77 -5.63
N LYS A 295 23.48 -4.19 -6.70
CA LYS A 295 24.93 -4.41 -6.67
C LYS A 295 25.71 -3.12 -6.32
N MET A 296 25.30 -1.99 -6.88
CA MET A 296 25.93 -0.69 -6.60
C MET A 296 25.68 -0.27 -5.15
N MET A 297 24.44 -0.35 -4.67
CA MET A 297 24.12 0.01 -3.27
C MET A 297 24.91 -0.82 -2.27
N TRP A 298 25.07 -2.13 -2.52
CA TRP A 298 25.86 -2.97 -1.63
C TRP A 298 27.37 -2.65 -1.70
N ARG A 299 27.86 -2.11 -2.83
CA ARG A 299 29.25 -1.57 -2.89
C ARG A 299 29.39 -0.35 -1.99
N PHE A 300 28.41 0.58 -2.00
CA PHE A 300 28.39 1.73 -1.06
C PHE A 300 28.41 1.26 0.40
N VAL A 301 27.58 0.28 0.73
CA VAL A 301 27.54 -0.28 2.12
C VAL A 301 28.87 -0.86 2.55
N ARG A 302 29.64 -1.44 1.63
CA ARG A 302 30.97 -2.03 1.95
C ARG A 302 32.11 -1.03 1.87
N GLY A 303 31.87 0.16 1.37
CA GLY A 303 32.93 1.17 1.15
C GLY A 303 33.76 0.92 -0.10
N ASP A 304 33.29 0.08 -1.04
CA ASP A 304 34.00 -0.28 -2.27
C ASP A 304 33.64 0.65 -3.45
N ALA A 305 32.70 1.56 -3.26
CA ALA A 305 32.18 2.41 -4.35
C ALA A 305 32.98 3.71 -4.49
N ALA A 306 33.17 4.18 -5.71
CA ALA A 306 33.76 5.48 -5.99
C ALA A 306 32.69 6.58 -5.93
N ASN A 307 33.09 7.81 -5.61
CA ASN A 307 32.17 8.96 -5.53
C ASN A 307 31.40 9.18 -6.84
N SER A 308 32.02 8.92 -8.00
CA SER A 308 31.36 9.02 -9.31
C SER A 308 30.20 8.05 -9.48
N GLU A 309 30.13 6.98 -8.68
CA GLU A 309 29.05 6.01 -8.76
C GLU A 309 27.74 6.56 -8.15
N ILE A 310 27.82 7.66 -7.36
CA ILE A 310 26.63 8.35 -6.85
C ILE A 310 25.81 8.92 -8.04
N ASP A 311 26.47 9.62 -8.95
CA ASP A 311 25.81 10.14 -10.16
C ASP A 311 25.35 9.00 -11.08
N MET A 312 26.11 7.93 -11.14
CA MET A 312 25.80 6.76 -11.97
C MET A 312 24.49 6.09 -11.50
N ILE A 313 24.32 5.92 -10.18
CA ILE A 313 23.11 5.28 -9.64
C ILE A 313 21.87 6.17 -9.90
N TRP A 314 22.04 7.49 -9.82
CA TRP A 314 20.99 8.44 -10.14
C TRP A 314 20.59 8.38 -11.61
N GLU A 315 21.55 8.39 -12.52
CA GLU A 315 21.27 8.26 -13.97
C GLU A 315 20.62 6.93 -14.29
N LEU A 316 21.05 5.84 -13.65
CA LEU A 316 20.45 4.53 -13.82
C LEU A 316 18.98 4.52 -13.36
N SER A 317 18.66 5.15 -12.23
CA SER A 317 17.29 5.20 -11.72
C SER A 317 16.33 5.89 -12.69
N LYS A 318 16.79 6.94 -13.39
CA LYS A 318 16.01 7.63 -14.43
C LYS A 318 15.74 6.75 -15.65
N GLN A 319 16.62 5.80 -15.94
CA GLN A 319 16.43 4.88 -17.06
C GLN A 319 15.46 3.76 -16.71
N ILE A 320 15.14 3.60 -15.44
CA ILE A 320 14.14 2.64 -14.97
C ILE A 320 12.76 3.32 -14.86
N GLU A 321 12.72 4.49 -14.21
CA GLU A 321 11.48 5.26 -14.02
C GLU A 321 10.86 5.63 -15.37
N GLY A 322 9.56 5.41 -15.49
CA GLY A 322 8.80 5.69 -16.71
C GLY A 322 9.06 4.73 -17.87
N HIS A 323 9.96 3.75 -17.70
CA HIS A 323 10.32 2.80 -18.76
C HIS A 323 9.92 1.36 -18.42
N THR A 324 9.12 1.18 -17.34
CA THR A 324 8.63 -0.13 -16.90
C THR A 324 7.13 -0.27 -17.11
N ILE A 325 6.63 -1.52 -17.12
CA ILE A 325 5.22 -1.81 -17.34
C ILE A 325 4.36 -1.37 -16.14
N CYS A 326 4.95 -1.38 -14.94
CA CYS A 326 4.22 -1.09 -13.69
C CYS A 326 5.05 -0.22 -12.77
N ALA A 327 4.39 0.36 -11.77
CA ALA A 327 4.99 1.30 -10.82
C ALA A 327 6.04 0.69 -9.88
N LEU A 328 6.34 -0.61 -9.96
CA LEU A 328 7.39 -1.19 -9.12
C LEU A 328 8.75 -0.57 -9.46
N GLY A 329 9.04 -0.38 -10.74
CA GLY A 329 10.29 0.29 -11.17
C GLY A 329 10.31 1.76 -10.79
N ASP A 330 9.18 2.46 -10.94
CA ASP A 330 9.06 3.87 -10.60
C ASP A 330 9.25 4.12 -9.10
N GLY A 331 8.72 3.21 -8.25
CA GLY A 331 8.87 3.30 -6.80
C GLY A 331 10.32 3.24 -6.34
N LEU A 332 11.18 2.59 -7.11
CA LEU A 332 12.62 2.53 -6.81
C LEU A 332 13.29 3.90 -6.96
N HIS A 333 12.94 4.65 -8.00
CA HIS A 333 13.46 6.00 -8.20
C HIS A 333 13.00 6.92 -7.05
N GLY A 334 11.72 6.84 -6.68
CA GLY A 334 11.18 7.61 -5.55
C GLY A 334 11.91 7.35 -4.23
N LEU A 335 12.21 6.09 -3.95
CA LEU A 335 12.99 5.71 -2.75
C LEU A 335 14.36 6.37 -2.72
N LEU A 336 15.07 6.33 -3.85
CA LEU A 336 16.47 6.77 -3.89
C LEU A 336 16.61 8.29 -3.91
N LEU A 337 15.76 8.97 -4.66
CA LEU A 337 16.14 10.28 -5.14
C LEU A 337 15.06 11.36 -5.05
N GLY A 338 13.79 11.01 -4.97
CA GLY A 338 12.73 12.01 -4.99
C GLY A 338 12.88 12.98 -6.15
N ASP A 339 12.26 14.15 -6.06
CA ASP A 339 12.45 15.21 -7.04
C ASP A 339 13.86 15.79 -6.93
N ARG A 340 14.35 16.34 -8.04
CA ARG A 340 15.70 16.94 -8.19
C ARG A 340 16.04 17.96 -7.09
N ALA A 341 15.03 18.59 -6.49
CA ALA A 341 15.19 19.53 -5.39
C ALA A 341 15.57 18.85 -4.05
N ALA A 342 15.15 17.60 -3.85
CA ALA A 342 15.47 16.83 -2.64
C ALA A 342 16.86 16.16 -2.71
N TRP A 343 17.44 16.04 -3.93
CA TRP A 343 18.73 15.41 -4.16
C TRP A 343 19.85 15.92 -3.25
N PRO A 344 20.01 17.25 -3.02
CA PRO A 344 21.07 17.72 -2.13
C PRO A 344 20.94 17.22 -0.68
N VAL A 345 19.72 16.99 -0.20
CA VAL A 345 19.48 16.47 1.17
C VAL A 345 19.82 14.98 1.23
N GLN A 346 19.40 14.22 0.23
CA GLN A 346 19.65 12.77 0.18
C GLN A 346 21.15 12.49 -0.09
N VAL A 347 21.80 13.26 -0.96
CA VAL A 347 23.24 13.16 -1.18
C VAL A 347 24.03 13.54 0.09
N ARG A 348 23.56 14.54 0.85
CA ARG A 348 24.17 14.86 2.16
C ARG A 348 24.01 13.71 3.14
N LEU A 349 22.82 13.09 3.21
CA LEU A 349 22.60 11.91 4.06
C LEU A 349 23.50 10.75 3.62
N LEU A 350 23.66 10.55 2.30
CA LEU A 350 24.59 9.56 1.75
C LEU A 350 26.05 9.97 2.02
N GLY A 351 26.38 11.25 1.85
CA GLY A 351 27.73 11.79 2.06
C GLY A 351 28.14 11.76 3.52
N ASP A 352 27.25 12.13 4.43
CA ASP A 352 27.50 12.11 5.87
C ASP A 352 27.65 10.67 6.37
N GLY A 353 26.89 9.73 5.79
CA GLY A 353 27.05 8.30 6.03
C GLY A 353 28.42 7.78 5.58
N LEU A 354 28.89 8.24 4.39
CA LEU A 354 30.19 7.87 3.85
C LEU A 354 31.34 8.48 4.66
N HIS A 355 31.19 9.72 5.14
CA HIS A 355 32.21 10.37 5.98
C HIS A 355 32.35 9.71 7.37
N GLY A 356 31.28 9.11 7.88
CA GLY A 356 31.29 8.36 9.13
C GLY A 356 32.08 7.04 9.06
N LEU A 357 32.22 6.49 7.83
CA LEU A 357 32.95 5.23 7.62
C LEU A 357 34.47 5.41 7.44
N TYR A 358 34.94 6.66 7.24
CA TYR A 358 36.36 6.97 7.02
C TYR A 358 37.03 7.63 8.24
N ARG A 359 36.43 7.56 9.42
CA ARG A 359 37.08 8.02 10.66
C ARG A 359 37.46 6.85 11.58
#